data_59607373acdfe9e1a15533fc627ee514
#
_entry.id   59607373acdfe9e1a15533fc627ee514
#
_cell.length_a   1.000
_cell.length_b   1.000
_cell.length_c   1.000
_cell.angle_alpha   90.00
_cell.angle_beta   90.00
_cell.angle_gamma   90.00
#
_symmetry.space_group_name_H-M   'P 1'
#
loop_
_entity.id
_entity.type
_entity.pdbx_description
1 polymer ?
#
loop_
_entity_poly.entity_id
_entity_poly.type
_entity_poly.pdbx_seq_one_letter_code
_entity_poly.pdbx_strand_id
1 'polypeptide(L)'
;YKRQTVGQAVTILMRMLGYKDEDIGGIWPDSYMAEAATVGLTEGVSTNGSAGLTRAQAARLFLNLLRTQTKEGGTTFASTLGQTVQGVLLSADTEGGEGRLRLSTGTYTLTEGKASNGMLNGMKGTLIVDSKSGRALTFVPEDLGSSKTVVLASAKATEMTDTSGNTYTVKSDTQVFQNGEASSWGEAYTWLNA
;
A
#
# COMPACT_ATOMS: atom_id res chain seq x y z
N TYR A 1 20.70 5.76 24.66
CA TYR A 1 19.51 5.17 24.03
C TYR A 1 19.93 3.92 23.25
N LYS A 2 19.45 2.75 23.65
CA LYS A 2 19.69 1.52 22.93
C LYS A 2 18.79 1.49 21.69
N ARG A 3 19.37 1.54 20.48
CA ARG A 3 18.60 1.46 19.23
C ARG A 3 18.04 0.04 19.08
N GLN A 4 16.80 -0.06 18.62
CA GLN A 4 16.19 -1.34 18.24
C GLN A 4 16.95 -1.94 17.05
N THR A 5 17.12 -3.26 17.04
CA THR A 5 17.68 -3.96 15.89
C THR A 5 16.57 -4.44 14.95
N VAL A 6 16.94 -4.75 13.70
CA VAL A 6 16.03 -5.32 12.72
C VAL A 6 15.42 -6.64 13.26
N GLY A 7 16.23 -7.52 13.83
CA GLY A 7 15.76 -8.80 14.38
C GLY A 7 14.76 -8.64 15.53
N GLN A 8 14.97 -7.64 16.41
CA GLN A 8 14.01 -7.34 17.47
C GLN A 8 12.66 -6.88 16.90
N ALA A 9 12.68 -5.97 15.92
CA ALA A 9 11.46 -5.50 15.27
C ALA A 9 10.73 -6.64 14.55
N VAL A 10 11.45 -7.42 13.75
CA VAL A 10 10.89 -8.58 13.04
C VAL A 10 10.26 -9.58 14.00
N THR A 11 10.92 -9.90 15.12
CA THR A 11 10.36 -10.80 16.13
C THR A 11 9.02 -10.29 16.67
N ILE A 12 8.92 -9.00 16.98
CA ILE A 12 7.66 -8.39 17.45
C ILE A 12 6.57 -8.53 16.39
N LEU A 13 6.86 -8.20 15.13
CA LEU A 13 5.90 -8.25 14.04
C LEU A 13 5.46 -9.69 13.70
N MET A 14 6.37 -10.66 13.76
CA MET A 14 6.03 -12.08 13.61
C MET A 14 5.08 -12.56 14.70
N ARG A 15 5.30 -12.13 15.94
CA ARG A 15 4.36 -12.42 17.04
C ARG A 15 3.00 -11.76 16.84
N MET A 16 2.94 -10.55 16.26
CA MET A 16 1.67 -9.92 15.86
C MET A 16 0.94 -10.71 14.77
N LEU A 17 1.66 -11.40 13.88
CA LEU A 17 1.10 -12.32 12.89
C LEU A 17 0.62 -13.65 13.49
N GLY A 18 0.88 -13.91 14.78
CA GLY A 18 0.46 -15.11 15.50
C GLY A 18 1.54 -16.18 15.64
N TYR A 19 2.78 -15.92 15.18
CA TYR A 19 3.90 -16.86 15.35
C TYR A 19 4.45 -16.82 16.77
N LYS A 20 4.70 -17.99 17.35
CA LYS A 20 5.30 -18.17 18.68
C LYS A 20 6.69 -18.77 18.57
N ASP A 21 7.46 -18.73 19.66
CA ASP A 21 8.81 -19.30 19.71
C ASP A 21 8.81 -20.81 19.40
N GLU A 22 7.76 -21.52 19.83
CA GLU A 22 7.55 -22.95 19.57
C GLU A 22 7.32 -23.28 18.08
N ASP A 23 6.78 -22.33 17.30
CA ASP A 23 6.53 -22.52 15.88
C ASP A 23 7.78 -22.31 15.05
N ILE A 24 8.61 -21.38 15.47
CA ILE A 24 9.79 -20.94 14.71
C ILE A 24 11.00 -21.78 15.07
N GLY A 25 11.17 -22.14 16.35
CA GLY A 25 12.33 -22.89 16.85
C GLY A 25 13.66 -22.19 16.57
N GLY A 26 14.77 -22.95 16.70
CA GLY A 26 16.09 -22.51 16.28
C GLY A 26 16.72 -21.40 17.13
N ILE A 27 17.64 -20.65 16.52
CA ILE A 27 18.48 -19.65 17.19
C ILE A 27 17.95 -18.25 16.88
N TRP A 28 17.61 -17.51 17.93
CA TRP A 28 17.22 -16.09 17.80
C TRP A 28 18.44 -15.20 17.48
N PRO A 29 18.35 -14.20 16.59
CA PRO A 29 17.16 -13.79 15.80
C PRO A 29 17.03 -14.49 14.45
N ASP A 30 17.97 -15.34 14.06
CA ASP A 30 18.14 -15.85 12.70
C ASP A 30 16.95 -16.68 12.24
N SER A 31 16.38 -17.51 13.11
CA SER A 31 15.19 -18.29 12.77
C SER A 31 13.96 -17.44 12.53
N TYR A 32 13.77 -16.37 13.32
CA TYR A 32 12.71 -15.38 13.08
C TYR A 32 12.91 -14.61 11.77
N MET A 33 14.15 -14.25 11.45
CA MET A 33 14.49 -13.58 10.20
C MET A 33 14.23 -14.47 8.98
N ALA A 34 14.57 -15.76 9.07
CA ALA A 34 14.33 -16.72 8.00
C ALA A 34 12.83 -16.90 7.73
N GLU A 35 12.04 -17.14 8.78
CA GLU A 35 10.59 -17.30 8.64
C GLU A 35 9.92 -16.01 8.14
N ALA A 36 10.34 -14.86 8.65
CA ALA A 36 9.85 -13.56 8.19
C ALA A 36 10.14 -13.31 6.70
N ALA A 37 11.25 -13.79 6.18
CA ALA A 37 11.55 -13.74 4.75
C ALA A 37 10.63 -14.66 3.94
N THR A 38 10.34 -15.86 4.44
CA THR A 38 9.43 -16.82 3.80
C THR A 38 8.02 -16.26 3.64
N VAL A 39 7.52 -15.58 4.65
CA VAL A 39 6.17 -14.97 4.61
C VAL A 39 6.13 -13.57 3.98
N GLY A 40 7.26 -13.05 3.48
CA GLY A 40 7.36 -11.75 2.80
C GLY A 40 7.44 -10.53 3.73
N LEU A 41 7.49 -10.72 5.05
CA LEU A 41 7.51 -9.60 6.01
C LEU A 41 8.78 -8.74 5.88
N THR A 42 9.91 -9.31 5.50
CA THR A 42 11.19 -8.60 5.36
C THR A 42 11.51 -8.15 3.93
N GLU A 43 10.54 -8.20 3.02
CA GLU A 43 10.76 -7.75 1.63
C GLU A 43 11.24 -6.29 1.57
N GLY A 44 12.38 -6.07 0.91
CA GLY A 44 13.01 -4.75 0.79
C GLY A 44 13.64 -4.21 2.09
N VAL A 45 13.86 -5.06 3.09
CA VAL A 45 14.53 -4.74 4.36
C VAL A 45 15.83 -5.54 4.47
N SER A 46 16.83 -5.00 5.20
CA SER A 46 18.08 -5.70 5.47
C SER A 46 17.84 -7.06 6.15
N THR A 47 18.55 -8.08 5.70
CA THR A 47 18.53 -9.42 6.30
C THR A 47 19.43 -9.56 7.54
N ASN A 48 20.24 -8.55 7.87
CA ASN A 48 21.08 -8.57 9.07
C ASN A 48 20.26 -8.21 10.32
N GLY A 49 19.85 -9.22 11.07
CA GLY A 49 19.05 -9.06 12.29
C GLY A 49 19.73 -8.27 13.41
N SER A 50 21.07 -8.18 13.42
CA SER A 50 21.85 -7.40 14.40
C SER A 50 22.00 -5.92 14.02
N ALA A 51 21.68 -5.55 12.77
CA ALA A 51 21.75 -4.15 12.32
C ALA A 51 20.73 -3.26 13.04
N GLY A 52 21.11 -2.01 13.29
CA GLY A 52 20.19 -1.01 13.84
C GLY A 52 19.04 -0.70 12.87
N LEU A 53 17.82 -0.70 13.37
CA LEU A 53 16.62 -0.39 12.59
C LEU A 53 16.57 1.09 12.21
N THR A 54 16.42 1.41 10.94
CA THR A 54 16.16 2.75 10.43
C THR A 54 14.67 3.05 10.36
N ARG A 55 14.29 4.34 10.30
CA ARG A 55 12.87 4.74 10.10
C ARG A 55 12.29 4.21 8.79
N ALA A 56 13.09 4.24 7.71
CA ALA A 56 12.66 3.72 6.40
C ALA A 56 12.41 2.21 6.45
N GLN A 57 13.28 1.45 7.10
CA GLN A 57 13.09 0.01 7.30
C GLN A 57 11.87 -0.29 8.19
N ALA A 58 11.66 0.48 9.25
CA ALA A 58 10.47 0.33 10.09
C ALA A 58 9.18 0.57 9.29
N ALA A 59 9.13 1.65 8.50
CA ALA A 59 7.99 1.94 7.63
C ALA A 59 7.71 0.82 6.62
N ARG A 60 8.78 0.26 6.00
CA ARG A 60 8.66 -0.87 5.08
C ARG A 60 8.14 -2.12 5.80
N LEU A 61 8.65 -2.44 6.99
CA LEU A 61 8.18 -3.57 7.79
C LEU A 61 6.69 -3.43 8.16
N PHE A 62 6.24 -2.24 8.56
CA PHE A 62 4.81 -2.02 8.86
C PHE A 62 3.94 -2.17 7.61
N LEU A 63 4.38 -1.66 6.46
CA LEU A 63 3.67 -1.84 5.20
C LEU A 63 3.56 -3.33 4.83
N ASN A 64 4.67 -4.06 4.93
CA ASN A 64 4.70 -5.50 4.67
C ASN A 64 3.79 -6.25 5.67
N LEU A 65 3.84 -5.90 6.97
CA LEU A 65 2.95 -6.49 7.98
C LEU A 65 1.48 -6.42 7.58
N LEU A 66 1.01 -5.24 7.16
CA LEU A 66 -0.39 -5.05 6.76
C LEU A 66 -0.80 -5.97 5.59
N ARG A 67 0.14 -6.33 4.73
CA ARG A 67 -0.08 -7.18 3.54
C ARG A 67 0.12 -8.67 3.82
N THR A 68 0.88 -9.01 4.86
CA THR A 68 1.22 -10.39 5.20
C THR A 68 0.02 -11.11 5.81
N GLN A 69 -0.16 -12.37 5.43
CA GLN A 69 -1.18 -13.22 6.04
C GLN A 69 -0.80 -13.57 7.48
N THR A 70 -1.79 -13.70 8.33
CA THR A 70 -1.60 -14.23 9.69
C THR A 70 -1.18 -15.70 9.62
N LYS A 71 -0.55 -16.22 10.66
CA LYS A 71 -0.10 -17.62 10.74
C LYS A 71 -1.23 -18.61 10.45
N GLU A 72 -2.45 -18.33 10.90
CA GLU A 72 -3.61 -19.19 10.65
C GLU A 72 -4.01 -19.23 9.17
N GLY A 73 -3.50 -18.30 8.37
CA GLY A 73 -3.79 -18.20 6.94
C GLY A 73 -5.18 -17.62 6.64
N GLY A 74 -5.44 -17.41 5.35
CA GLY A 74 -6.77 -16.96 4.86
C GLY A 74 -7.08 -15.48 5.04
N THR A 75 -6.42 -14.77 5.98
CA THR A 75 -6.63 -13.34 6.22
C THR A 75 -5.31 -12.59 6.33
N THR A 76 -5.23 -11.38 5.77
CA THR A 76 -4.09 -10.49 5.97
C THR A 76 -4.16 -9.81 7.34
N PHE A 77 -3.02 -9.36 7.87
CA PHE A 77 -3.03 -8.60 9.12
C PHE A 77 -3.90 -7.33 9.03
N ALA A 78 -3.96 -6.68 7.87
CA ALA A 78 -4.87 -5.55 7.63
C ALA A 78 -6.34 -5.89 7.96
N SER A 79 -6.80 -7.09 7.60
CA SER A 79 -8.18 -7.53 7.86
C SER A 79 -8.48 -7.76 9.34
N THR A 80 -7.47 -7.89 10.18
CA THR A 80 -7.67 -7.99 11.65
C THR A 80 -7.91 -6.63 12.30
N LEU A 81 -7.55 -5.53 11.63
CA LEU A 81 -7.70 -4.16 12.12
C LEU A 81 -9.07 -3.56 11.82
N GLY A 82 -9.78 -4.09 10.83
CA GLY A 82 -11.07 -3.57 10.41
C GLY A 82 -11.55 -4.19 9.10
N GLN A 83 -12.63 -3.64 8.55
CA GLN A 83 -13.09 -4.03 7.22
C GLN A 83 -12.12 -3.55 6.15
N THR A 84 -11.90 -4.36 5.13
CA THR A 84 -11.03 -4.01 4.01
C THR A 84 -11.84 -3.72 2.74
N VAL A 85 -11.50 -2.64 2.05
CA VAL A 85 -12.10 -2.24 0.78
C VAL A 85 -11.02 -2.09 -0.26
N GLN A 86 -11.12 -2.86 -1.34
CA GLN A 86 -10.21 -2.76 -2.48
C GLN A 86 -10.63 -1.62 -3.41
N GLY A 87 -9.67 -0.90 -3.96
CA GLY A 87 -9.97 0.16 -4.93
C GLY A 87 -8.74 0.96 -5.33
N VAL A 88 -8.95 1.88 -6.28
CA VAL A 88 -7.96 2.89 -6.66
C VAL A 88 -8.23 4.15 -5.83
N LEU A 89 -7.20 4.70 -5.19
CA LEU A 89 -7.31 5.97 -4.50
C LEU A 89 -7.35 7.11 -5.54
N LEU A 90 -8.48 7.78 -5.66
CA LEU A 90 -8.71 8.83 -6.65
C LEU A 90 -8.32 10.20 -6.12
N SER A 91 -8.67 10.51 -4.89
CA SER A 91 -8.24 11.71 -4.19
C SER A 91 -8.12 11.50 -2.69
N ALA A 92 -7.29 12.33 -2.09
CA ALA A 92 -7.12 12.45 -0.66
C ALA A 92 -7.13 13.95 -0.33
N ASP A 93 -8.22 14.44 0.22
CA ASP A 93 -8.45 15.85 0.47
C ASP A 93 -9.03 16.10 1.88
N THR A 94 -9.25 17.34 2.18
CA THR A 94 -9.86 17.78 3.44
C THR A 94 -11.08 18.64 3.10
N GLU A 95 -12.24 18.24 3.56
CA GLU A 95 -13.47 18.98 3.38
C GLU A 95 -14.11 19.27 4.75
N GLY A 96 -14.42 20.52 5.02
CA GLY A 96 -15.01 20.92 6.30
C GLY A 96 -14.14 20.64 7.53
N GLY A 97 -12.81 20.57 7.36
CA GLY A 97 -11.85 20.23 8.42
C GLY A 97 -11.66 18.74 8.65
N GLU A 98 -12.42 17.88 8.00
CA GLU A 98 -12.27 16.42 8.04
C GLU A 98 -11.51 15.90 6.80
N GLY A 99 -10.56 14.99 7.00
CA GLY A 99 -9.88 14.29 5.92
C GLY A 99 -10.83 13.32 5.22
N ARG A 100 -10.81 13.29 3.89
CA ARG A 100 -11.58 12.37 3.05
C ARG A 100 -10.70 11.60 2.09
N LEU A 101 -11.06 10.34 1.89
CA LEU A 101 -10.48 9.47 0.87
C LEU A 101 -11.55 9.08 -0.12
N ARG A 102 -11.38 9.45 -1.38
CA ARG A 102 -12.23 8.98 -2.47
C ARG A 102 -11.55 7.82 -3.17
N LEU A 103 -12.15 6.65 -3.11
CA LEU A 103 -11.75 5.47 -3.86
C LEU A 103 -12.68 5.28 -5.06
N SER A 104 -12.26 4.46 -6.02
CA SER A 104 -13.10 4.03 -7.16
C SER A 104 -14.40 3.33 -6.71
N THR A 105 -14.46 2.89 -5.46
CA THR A 105 -15.60 2.15 -4.86
C THR A 105 -16.44 2.99 -3.89
N GLY A 106 -16.03 4.22 -3.55
CA GLY A 106 -16.77 5.08 -2.64
C GLY A 106 -15.92 6.13 -1.95
N THR A 107 -16.58 6.97 -1.15
CA THR A 107 -15.92 8.02 -0.36
C THR A 107 -15.97 7.67 1.13
N TYR A 108 -14.85 7.87 1.81
CA TYR A 108 -14.67 7.52 3.22
C TYR A 108 -14.08 8.70 3.98
N THR A 109 -14.63 8.98 5.15
CA THR A 109 -14.08 10.00 6.06
C THR A 109 -12.94 9.38 6.87
N LEU A 110 -11.81 10.07 6.98
CA LEU A 110 -10.68 9.64 7.81
C LEU A 110 -11.03 9.69 9.30
N THR A 111 -10.43 8.79 10.06
CA THR A 111 -10.46 8.88 11.52
C THR A 111 -9.75 10.15 11.97
N GLU A 112 -10.27 10.81 13.00
CA GLU A 112 -9.69 12.03 13.55
C GLU A 112 -8.18 11.86 13.85
N GLY A 113 -7.41 12.89 13.55
CA GLY A 113 -5.95 12.88 13.69
C GLY A 113 -5.20 12.05 12.66
N LYS A 114 -5.89 11.45 11.67
CA LYS A 114 -5.26 10.78 10.54
C LYS A 114 -5.13 11.75 9.36
N ALA A 115 -4.03 11.62 8.65
CA ALA A 115 -3.78 12.38 7.43
C ALA A 115 -3.62 11.41 6.25
N SER A 116 -4.04 11.85 5.08
CA SER A 116 -3.76 11.14 3.84
C SER A 116 -2.72 11.90 3.02
N ASN A 117 -1.97 11.16 2.23
CA ASN A 117 -0.97 11.72 1.35
C ASN A 117 -1.42 11.59 -0.10
N GLY A 118 -1.63 12.73 -0.77
CA GLY A 118 -1.99 12.79 -2.20
C GLY A 118 -0.97 12.11 -3.13
N MET A 119 0.24 11.82 -2.66
CA MET A 119 1.22 11.02 -3.41
C MET A 119 0.75 9.58 -3.71
N LEU A 120 -0.27 9.09 -2.99
CA LEU A 120 -0.87 7.77 -3.23
C LEU A 120 -2.04 7.82 -4.24
N ASN A 121 -2.41 9.00 -4.72
CA ASN A 121 -3.48 9.15 -5.71
C ASN A 121 -3.12 8.41 -7.00
N GLY A 122 -4.09 7.68 -7.55
CA GLY A 122 -3.89 6.79 -8.70
C GLY A 122 -3.41 5.39 -8.35
N MET A 123 -3.03 5.12 -7.10
CA MET A 123 -2.58 3.79 -6.70
C MET A 123 -3.75 2.87 -6.38
N LYS A 124 -3.67 1.62 -6.84
CA LYS A 124 -4.52 0.54 -6.41
C LYS A 124 -4.09 0.06 -5.02
N GLY A 125 -5.04 -0.30 -4.17
CA GLY A 125 -4.73 -0.75 -2.82
C GLY A 125 -5.93 -1.13 -1.99
N THR A 126 -5.69 -1.32 -0.71
CA THR A 126 -6.66 -1.71 0.31
C THR A 126 -6.86 -0.57 1.30
N LEU A 127 -8.09 -0.08 1.40
CA LEU A 127 -8.50 0.79 2.50
C LEU A 127 -8.88 -0.06 3.70
N ILE A 128 -8.36 0.28 4.87
CA ILE A 128 -8.78 -0.31 6.14
C ILE A 128 -9.78 0.64 6.79
N VAL A 129 -10.97 0.13 7.08
CA VAL A 129 -12.09 0.88 7.65
C VAL A 129 -12.38 0.34 9.04
N ASP A 130 -12.43 1.18 10.04
CA ASP A 130 -12.82 0.81 11.39
C ASP A 130 -14.25 0.27 11.42
N SER A 131 -14.42 -0.95 11.90
CA SER A 131 -15.70 -1.67 11.85
C SER A 131 -16.78 -1.05 12.74
N LYS A 132 -16.41 -0.21 13.72
CA LYS A 132 -17.35 0.42 14.65
C LYS A 132 -17.81 1.78 14.17
N SER A 133 -16.86 2.60 13.70
CA SER A 133 -17.16 3.98 13.28
C SER A 133 -17.43 4.13 11.79
N GLY A 134 -17.08 3.14 10.97
CA GLY A 134 -17.14 3.23 9.50
C GLY A 134 -16.12 4.22 8.90
N ARG A 135 -15.17 4.70 9.70
CA ARG A 135 -14.18 5.69 9.27
C ARG A 135 -12.90 5.01 8.76
N ALA A 136 -12.28 5.61 7.78
CA ALA A 136 -11.02 5.13 7.22
C ALA A 136 -9.87 5.27 8.25
N LEU A 137 -9.13 4.18 8.45
CA LEU A 137 -7.93 4.16 9.27
C LEU A 137 -6.68 4.47 8.46
N THR A 138 -6.51 3.79 7.33
CA THR A 138 -5.36 3.97 6.43
C THR A 138 -5.60 3.33 5.09
N PHE A 139 -4.92 3.81 4.05
CA PHE A 139 -4.87 3.19 2.73
C PHE A 139 -3.51 2.51 2.54
N VAL A 140 -3.54 1.23 2.17
CA VAL A 140 -2.36 0.39 1.94
C VAL A 140 -2.25 0.15 0.44
N PRO A 141 -1.31 0.80 -0.28
CA PRO A 141 -1.13 0.58 -1.71
C PRO A 141 -0.64 -0.84 -1.99
N GLU A 142 -1.08 -1.46 -3.09
CA GLU A 142 -0.66 -2.82 -3.49
C GLU A 142 0.82 -2.87 -3.88
N ASP A 143 1.25 -1.87 -4.63
CA ASP A 143 2.63 -1.79 -5.09
C ASP A 143 3.10 -0.33 -5.14
N LEU A 144 4.21 -0.05 -4.48
CA LEU A 144 4.86 1.27 -4.52
C LEU A 144 5.87 1.39 -5.67
N GLY A 145 6.26 0.27 -6.30
CA GLY A 145 7.31 0.22 -7.33
C GLY A 145 6.79 0.33 -8.76
N SER A 146 5.54 -0.07 -9.01
CA SER A 146 4.95 -0.07 -10.36
C SER A 146 4.21 1.23 -10.71
N SER A 147 3.86 2.05 -9.73
CA SER A 147 3.20 3.33 -9.97
C SER A 147 4.19 4.39 -10.41
N LYS A 148 3.89 5.08 -11.51
CA LYS A 148 4.70 6.15 -12.05
C LYS A 148 3.84 7.38 -12.33
N THR A 149 4.28 8.54 -11.86
CA THR A 149 3.69 9.82 -12.25
C THR A 149 4.43 10.38 -13.44
N VAL A 150 3.71 10.71 -14.51
CA VAL A 150 4.26 11.29 -15.71
C VAL A 150 3.45 12.51 -16.13
N VAL A 151 4.09 13.44 -16.86
CA VAL A 151 3.40 14.54 -17.52
C VAL A 151 3.13 14.11 -18.95
N LEU A 152 1.86 14.01 -19.33
CA LEU A 152 1.44 13.56 -20.66
C LEU A 152 1.78 14.61 -21.71
N ALA A 153 2.41 14.20 -22.80
CA ALA A 153 2.65 15.02 -23.98
C ALA A 153 1.68 14.69 -25.13
N SER A 154 1.33 13.41 -25.31
CA SER A 154 0.35 12.99 -26.30
C SER A 154 -0.28 11.66 -25.95
N ALA A 155 -1.52 11.43 -26.43
CA ALA A 155 -2.26 10.18 -26.25
C ALA A 155 -2.76 9.69 -27.63
N LYS A 156 -2.66 8.39 -27.89
CA LYS A 156 -3.20 7.69 -29.06
C LYS A 156 -3.99 6.47 -28.60
N ALA A 157 -4.71 5.84 -29.51
CA ALA A 157 -5.57 4.69 -29.17
C ALA A 157 -4.86 3.55 -28.43
N THR A 158 -3.56 3.33 -28.68
CA THR A 158 -2.80 2.21 -28.13
C THR A 158 -1.53 2.63 -27.39
N GLU A 159 -1.25 3.94 -27.27
CA GLU A 159 -0.03 4.44 -26.63
C GLU A 159 -0.24 5.82 -26.01
N MET A 160 0.57 6.15 -25.02
CA MET A 160 0.76 7.51 -24.53
C MET A 160 2.25 7.85 -24.49
N THR A 161 2.59 9.13 -24.70
CA THR A 161 3.96 9.62 -24.62
C THR A 161 4.03 10.72 -23.57
N ASP A 162 5.04 10.64 -22.69
CA ASP A 162 5.30 11.68 -21.70
C ASP A 162 6.17 12.83 -22.27
N THR A 163 6.25 13.93 -21.53
CA THR A 163 7.07 15.10 -21.93
C THR A 163 8.57 14.82 -21.96
N SER A 164 9.01 13.70 -21.42
CA SER A 164 10.39 13.21 -21.50
C SER A 164 10.64 12.33 -22.73
N GLY A 165 9.61 12.08 -23.56
CA GLY A 165 9.69 11.27 -24.78
C GLY A 165 9.54 9.77 -24.55
N ASN A 166 9.23 9.32 -23.32
CA ASN A 166 8.98 7.89 -23.10
C ASN A 166 7.58 7.51 -23.60
N THR A 167 7.50 6.37 -24.28
CA THR A 167 6.24 5.84 -24.81
C THR A 167 5.79 4.64 -23.98
N TYR A 168 4.50 4.61 -23.65
CA TYR A 168 3.85 3.56 -22.87
C TYR A 168 2.72 2.95 -23.69
N THR A 169 2.72 1.64 -23.86
CA THR A 169 1.63 0.92 -24.51
C THR A 169 0.43 0.85 -23.56
N VAL A 170 -0.75 1.21 -24.07
CA VAL A 170 -2.00 1.20 -23.30
C VAL A 170 -3.05 0.43 -24.10
N LYS A 171 -3.82 -0.42 -23.43
CA LYS A 171 -4.94 -1.15 -24.06
C LYS A 171 -6.20 -0.28 -24.01
N SER A 172 -7.09 -0.46 -24.97
CA SER A 172 -8.36 0.29 -25.05
C SER A 172 -9.27 0.07 -23.86
N ASP A 173 -9.20 -1.11 -23.22
CA ASP A 173 -9.96 -1.48 -22.00
C ASP A 173 -9.26 -1.08 -20.69
N THR A 174 -8.07 -0.46 -20.78
CA THR A 174 -7.39 0.06 -19.58
C THR A 174 -8.28 1.08 -18.88
N GLN A 175 -8.53 0.84 -17.60
CA GLN A 175 -9.37 1.72 -16.81
C GLN A 175 -8.69 3.07 -16.57
N VAL A 176 -9.40 4.14 -16.82
CA VAL A 176 -8.97 5.53 -16.61
C VAL A 176 -9.90 6.22 -15.63
N PHE A 177 -9.36 7.03 -14.74
CA PHE A 177 -10.13 7.85 -13.83
C PHE A 177 -9.78 9.33 -14.06
N GLN A 178 -10.78 10.13 -14.40
CA GLN A 178 -10.65 11.59 -14.50
C GLN A 178 -11.59 12.24 -13.49
N ASN A 179 -11.04 13.08 -12.62
CA ASN A 179 -11.83 13.77 -11.58
C ASN A 179 -12.71 12.81 -10.75
N GLY A 180 -12.31 11.55 -10.68
CA GLY A 180 -13.01 10.50 -9.95
C GLY A 180 -14.10 9.79 -10.72
N GLU A 181 -14.32 10.09 -11.98
CA GLU A 181 -15.19 9.34 -12.87
C GLU A 181 -14.39 8.27 -13.62
N ALA A 182 -14.97 7.08 -13.72
CA ALA A 182 -14.35 5.95 -14.41
C ALA A 182 -14.68 6.00 -15.91
N SER A 183 -13.67 5.74 -16.73
CA SER A 183 -13.75 5.61 -18.19
C SER A 183 -12.78 4.55 -18.65
N SER A 184 -12.73 4.27 -19.94
CA SER A 184 -11.73 3.43 -20.58
C SER A 184 -10.69 4.27 -21.34
N TRP A 185 -9.51 3.70 -21.60
CA TRP A 185 -8.53 4.37 -22.45
C TRP A 185 -9.07 4.66 -23.86
N GLY A 186 -9.89 3.73 -24.40
CA GLY A 186 -10.52 3.90 -25.70
C GLY A 186 -11.43 5.12 -25.83
N GLU A 187 -11.97 5.61 -24.73
CA GLU A 187 -12.74 6.86 -24.65
C GLU A 187 -11.84 8.04 -24.26
N ALA A 188 -10.96 7.85 -23.27
CA ALA A 188 -10.16 8.89 -22.67
C ALA A 188 -9.14 9.54 -23.64
N TYR A 189 -8.48 8.77 -24.49
CA TYR A 189 -7.40 9.30 -25.34
C TYR A 189 -7.89 10.39 -26.31
N THR A 190 -9.17 10.40 -26.66
CA THR A 190 -9.75 11.37 -27.59
C THR A 190 -9.80 12.78 -26.99
N TRP A 191 -10.06 12.90 -25.72
CA TRP A 191 -10.14 14.19 -25.01
C TRP A 191 -8.83 14.59 -24.32
N LEU A 192 -7.86 13.65 -24.15
CA LEU A 192 -6.53 13.97 -23.64
C LEU A 192 -5.66 14.76 -24.62
N ASN A 193 -6.03 14.82 -25.90
CA ASN A 193 -5.35 15.57 -26.96
C ASN A 193 -6.11 16.83 -27.41
N ALA A 194 -7.22 17.17 -26.73
CA ALA A 194 -8.09 18.28 -27.12
C ALA A 194 -7.61 19.66 -26.54
#